data_e34ebff9089ad984e12a2392ba7f06d0
#
_entry.id   e34ebff9089ad984e12a2392ba7f06d0
#
_cell.length_a   1.000
_cell.length_b   1.000
_cell.length_c   1.000
_cell.angle_alpha   90.00
_cell.angle_beta   90.00
_cell.angle_gamma   90.00
#
_symmetry.space_group_name_H-M   'P 1'
#
loop_
_entity.id
_entity.type
_entity.pdbx_description
1 polymer ?
#
loop_
_entity_poly.entity_id
_entity_poly.type
_entity_poly.pdbx_seq_one_letter_code
_entity_poly.pdbx_strand_id
1 'polypeptide(L)'
;PDVAYALIWLWLLNPLYGPVNLALAWAGLPAPAWLVDPRTALGALILVAAVRVGEGMLLLIAARRTVPSSLFDAATIDGASAWQSFYTITLPLLTPWLLLLLIRDLAMAVHSSFTPVYIMTGGGPGYATTLLPFLIYEASFTHLRIGQASAMMTVMFAIVGLLVWMVSVLMRRWRVFDAL
;
A
#
# COMPACT_ATOMS: atom_id res chain seq x y z
N PRO A 1 -7.95 4.15 11.91
CA PRO A 1 -6.94 4.59 12.88
C PRO A 1 -5.69 3.74 12.74
N ASP A 2 -4.60 4.35 12.25
CA ASP A 2 -3.36 3.63 11.91
C ASP A 2 -2.73 2.94 13.12
N VAL A 3 -2.84 3.56 14.29
CA VAL A 3 -2.32 2.99 15.56
C VAL A 3 -3.03 1.69 15.91
N ALA A 4 -4.37 1.68 15.88
CA ALA A 4 -5.16 0.49 16.18
C ALA A 4 -4.86 -0.64 15.18
N TYR A 5 -4.74 -0.31 13.89
CA TYR A 5 -4.37 -1.24 12.84
C TYR A 5 -2.98 -1.86 13.10
N ALA A 6 -1.98 -1.04 13.44
CA ALA A 6 -0.64 -1.51 13.75
C ALA A 6 -0.61 -2.43 15.00
N LEU A 7 -1.39 -2.09 16.05
CA LEU A 7 -1.50 -2.90 17.26
C LEU A 7 -2.16 -4.26 16.99
N ILE A 8 -3.21 -4.29 16.16
CA ILE A 8 -3.84 -5.56 15.76
C ILE A 8 -2.84 -6.46 15.04
N TRP A 9 -2.07 -5.91 14.09
CA TRP A 9 -1.06 -6.68 13.38
C TRP A 9 0.12 -7.08 14.25
N LEU A 10 0.53 -6.25 15.20
CA LEU A 10 1.54 -6.59 16.20
C LEU A 10 1.13 -7.83 17.01
N TRP A 11 -0.15 -7.89 17.38
CA TRP A 11 -0.71 -9.05 18.07
C TRP A 11 -0.82 -10.28 17.13
N LEU A 12 -1.34 -10.11 15.92
CA LEU A 12 -1.51 -11.19 14.94
C LEU A 12 -0.18 -11.86 14.57
N LEU A 13 0.88 -11.07 14.41
CA LEU A 13 2.21 -11.52 14.02
C LEU A 13 3.13 -11.84 15.22
N ASN A 14 2.57 -11.90 16.43
CA ASN A 14 3.36 -12.27 17.61
C ASN A 14 3.93 -13.69 17.46
N PRO A 15 5.25 -13.90 17.64
CA PRO A 15 5.87 -15.21 17.40
C PRO A 15 5.41 -16.30 18.38
N LEU A 16 4.99 -15.96 19.59
CA LEU A 16 4.66 -16.91 20.64
C LEU A 16 3.18 -17.32 20.67
N TYR A 17 2.27 -16.34 20.52
CA TYR A 17 0.83 -16.55 20.68
C TYR A 17 -0.01 -15.94 19.56
N GLY A 18 0.65 -15.41 18.52
CA GLY A 18 -0.07 -14.80 17.40
C GLY A 18 -0.86 -15.82 16.58
N PRO A 19 -2.14 -15.52 16.26
CA PRO A 19 -3.00 -16.43 15.50
C PRO A 19 -2.41 -16.87 14.17
N VAL A 20 -1.61 -16.03 13.50
CA VAL A 20 -0.95 -16.36 12.23
C VAL A 20 0.04 -17.52 12.44
N ASN A 21 0.90 -17.46 13.46
CA ASN A 21 1.85 -18.53 13.74
C ASN A 21 1.16 -19.80 14.25
N LEU A 22 0.07 -19.68 15.00
CA LEU A 22 -0.73 -20.83 15.40
C LEU A 22 -1.35 -21.55 14.19
N ALA A 23 -1.90 -20.81 13.24
CA ALA A 23 -2.44 -21.38 12.01
C ALA A 23 -1.35 -22.05 11.15
N LEU A 24 -0.17 -21.44 11.03
CA LEU A 24 0.98 -22.04 10.35
C LEU A 24 1.44 -23.36 11.04
N ALA A 25 1.51 -23.36 12.35
CA ALA A 25 1.88 -24.55 13.11
C ALA A 25 0.87 -25.70 12.91
N TRP A 26 -0.44 -25.40 12.87
CA TRP A 26 -1.47 -26.38 12.55
C TRP A 26 -1.35 -26.95 11.13
N ALA A 27 -0.88 -26.13 10.19
CA ALA A 27 -0.62 -26.56 8.82
C ALA A 27 0.74 -27.28 8.65
N GLY A 28 1.52 -27.47 9.72
CA GLY A 28 2.85 -28.07 9.68
C GLY A 28 3.91 -27.18 9.03
N LEU A 29 3.64 -25.87 8.91
CA LEU A 29 4.55 -24.89 8.32
C LEU A 29 5.40 -24.21 9.41
N PRO A 30 6.64 -23.77 9.07
CA PRO A 30 7.48 -23.04 9.99
C PRO A 30 6.82 -21.73 10.43
N ALA A 31 6.87 -21.44 11.72
CA ALA A 31 6.36 -20.20 12.32
C ALA A 31 7.51 -19.18 12.44
N PRO A 32 7.65 -18.22 11.52
CA PRO A 32 8.74 -17.25 11.56
C PRO A 32 8.56 -16.21 12.66
N ALA A 33 9.66 -15.64 13.11
CA ALA A 33 9.66 -14.49 14.02
C ALA A 33 9.47 -13.18 13.22
N TRP A 34 8.28 -13.00 12.68
CA TRP A 34 7.92 -11.99 11.69
C TRP A 34 8.58 -10.62 11.87
N LEU A 35 8.54 -10.07 13.09
CA LEU A 35 8.97 -8.70 13.39
C LEU A 35 10.34 -8.66 14.11
N VAL A 36 10.88 -9.81 14.51
CA VAL A 36 12.09 -9.90 15.33
C VAL A 36 13.30 -10.39 14.53
N ASP A 37 13.07 -11.08 13.39
CA ASP A 37 14.14 -11.49 12.47
C ASP A 37 14.35 -10.41 11.39
N PRO A 38 15.59 -9.89 11.21
CA PRO A 38 15.91 -8.92 10.17
C PRO A 38 15.52 -9.35 8.75
N ARG A 39 15.48 -10.65 8.49
CA ARG A 39 15.14 -11.22 7.17
C ARG A 39 13.65 -11.16 6.86
N THR A 40 12.80 -11.18 7.89
CA THR A 40 11.33 -11.23 7.73
C THR A 40 10.65 -9.91 8.07
N ALA A 41 11.26 -9.06 8.90
CA ALA A 41 10.63 -7.86 9.45
C ALA A 41 10.13 -6.88 8.38
N LEU A 42 10.95 -6.60 7.36
CA LEU A 42 10.53 -5.72 6.26
C LEU A 42 9.41 -6.35 5.44
N GLY A 43 9.51 -7.67 5.15
CA GLY A 43 8.47 -8.42 4.44
C GLY A 43 7.14 -8.44 5.19
N ALA A 44 7.18 -8.56 6.51
CA ALA A 44 5.99 -8.48 7.37
C ALA A 44 5.32 -7.10 7.29
N LEU A 45 6.09 -6.01 7.34
CA LEU A 45 5.56 -4.65 7.16
C LEU A 45 4.94 -4.43 5.78
N ILE A 46 5.58 -4.95 4.72
CA ILE A 46 5.03 -4.92 3.35
C ILE A 46 3.70 -5.69 3.28
N LEU A 47 3.63 -6.88 3.88
CA LEU A 47 2.39 -7.67 3.94
C LEU A 47 1.28 -6.89 4.66
N VAL A 48 1.57 -6.30 5.80
CA VAL A 48 0.63 -5.46 6.56
C VAL A 48 0.12 -4.28 5.71
N ALA A 49 1.02 -3.62 4.97
CA ALA A 49 0.64 -2.54 4.06
C ALA A 49 -0.21 -3.04 2.89
N ALA A 50 0.12 -4.19 2.30
CA ALA A 50 -0.57 -4.77 1.15
C ALA A 50 -2.01 -5.19 1.46
N VAL A 51 -2.31 -5.62 2.69
CA VAL A 51 -3.67 -6.01 3.12
C VAL A 51 -4.58 -4.79 3.33
N ARG A 52 -4.03 -3.59 3.36
CA ARG A 52 -4.77 -2.33 3.56
C ARG A 52 -5.48 -1.83 2.28
N VAL A 53 -6.24 -2.69 1.63
CA VAL A 53 -6.90 -2.39 0.34
C VAL A 53 -8.34 -1.89 0.46
N GLY A 54 -8.94 -1.87 1.67
CA GLY A 54 -10.38 -1.67 1.85
C GLY A 54 -10.94 -0.37 1.28
N GLU A 55 -10.24 0.75 1.47
CA GLU A 55 -10.68 2.06 0.96
C GLU A 55 -10.59 2.11 -0.58
N GLY A 56 -9.49 1.64 -1.15
CA GLY A 56 -9.34 1.55 -2.60
C GLY A 56 -10.39 0.63 -3.24
N MET A 57 -10.70 -0.49 -2.59
CA MET A 57 -11.73 -1.42 -3.04
C MET A 57 -13.12 -0.76 -3.08
N LEU A 58 -13.50 0.01 -2.06
CA LEU A 58 -14.77 0.73 -2.03
C LEU A 58 -14.87 1.74 -3.17
N LEU A 59 -13.81 2.49 -3.44
CA LEU A 59 -13.76 3.45 -4.54
C LEU A 59 -13.89 2.75 -5.90
N LEU A 60 -13.21 1.62 -6.10
CA LEU A 60 -13.31 0.84 -7.33
C LEU A 60 -14.69 0.22 -7.52
N ILE A 61 -15.34 -0.27 -6.46
CA ILE A 61 -16.74 -0.74 -6.52
C ILE A 61 -17.67 0.39 -6.91
N ALA A 62 -17.51 1.58 -6.34
CA ALA A 62 -18.29 2.76 -6.70
C ALA A 62 -18.07 3.15 -8.18
N ALA A 63 -16.81 3.21 -8.60
CA ALA A 63 -16.46 3.48 -10.00
C ALA A 63 -17.03 2.42 -10.96
N ARG A 64 -17.02 1.14 -10.59
CA ARG A 64 -17.61 0.06 -11.39
C ARG A 64 -19.12 0.26 -11.61
N ARG A 65 -19.82 0.85 -10.64
CA ARG A 65 -21.26 1.12 -10.75
C ARG A 65 -21.60 2.26 -11.72
N THR A 66 -20.65 3.10 -12.09
CA THR A 66 -20.87 4.15 -13.10
C THR A 66 -20.79 3.62 -14.53
N VAL A 67 -20.27 2.41 -14.72
CA VAL A 67 -20.17 1.78 -16.05
C VAL A 67 -21.58 1.33 -16.50
N PRO A 68 -22.07 1.78 -17.67
CA PRO A 68 -23.39 1.44 -18.17
C PRO A 68 -23.56 -0.07 -18.34
N SER A 69 -24.70 -0.63 -17.87
CA SER A 69 -25.02 -2.06 -18.01
C SER A 69 -25.15 -2.49 -19.47
N SER A 70 -25.58 -1.56 -20.34
CA SER A 70 -25.72 -1.83 -21.77
C SER A 70 -24.46 -2.35 -22.47
N LEU A 71 -23.26 -1.98 -21.96
CA LEU A 71 -22.00 -2.51 -22.48
C LEU A 71 -21.82 -4.01 -22.16
N PHE A 72 -22.28 -4.44 -20.99
CA PHE A 72 -22.24 -5.87 -20.60
C PHE A 72 -23.32 -6.69 -21.30
N ASP A 73 -24.50 -6.08 -21.52
CA ASP A 73 -25.57 -6.71 -22.28
C ASP A 73 -25.14 -6.95 -23.72
N ALA A 74 -24.52 -5.96 -24.38
CA ALA A 74 -23.96 -6.10 -25.72
C ALA A 74 -22.87 -7.20 -25.77
N ALA A 75 -21.93 -7.18 -24.82
CA ALA A 75 -20.88 -8.21 -24.74
C ALA A 75 -21.45 -9.61 -24.55
N THR A 76 -22.56 -9.75 -23.82
CA THR A 76 -23.24 -11.04 -23.64
C THR A 76 -23.90 -11.53 -24.95
N ILE A 77 -24.48 -10.60 -25.72
CA ILE A 77 -25.03 -10.92 -27.06
C ILE A 77 -23.92 -11.37 -28.01
N ASP A 78 -22.74 -10.74 -27.93
CA ASP A 78 -21.54 -11.08 -28.70
C ASP A 78 -20.89 -12.42 -28.23
N GLY A 79 -21.40 -13.04 -27.17
CA GLY A 79 -20.90 -14.30 -26.64
C GLY A 79 -19.61 -14.17 -25.83
N ALA A 80 -19.28 -12.95 -25.33
CA ALA A 80 -18.09 -12.73 -24.54
C ALA A 80 -18.19 -13.43 -23.18
N SER A 81 -17.12 -14.11 -22.76
CA SER A 81 -17.01 -14.68 -21.42
C SER A 81 -16.82 -13.58 -20.38
N ALA A 82 -17.07 -13.89 -19.09
CA ALA A 82 -16.86 -12.95 -17.97
C ALA A 82 -15.42 -12.38 -17.93
N TRP A 83 -14.41 -13.21 -18.25
CA TRP A 83 -13.02 -12.78 -18.33
C TRP A 83 -12.76 -11.81 -19.49
N GLN A 84 -13.33 -12.10 -20.67
CA GLN A 84 -13.24 -11.19 -21.81
C GLN A 84 -13.88 -9.84 -21.47
N SER A 85 -15.10 -9.83 -20.93
CA SER A 85 -15.79 -8.60 -20.50
C SER A 85 -15.00 -7.84 -19.42
N PHE A 86 -14.33 -8.55 -18.52
CA PHE A 86 -13.46 -7.90 -17.52
C PHE A 86 -12.28 -7.16 -18.17
N TYR A 87 -11.53 -7.80 -19.08
CA TYR A 87 -10.35 -7.19 -19.69
C TYR A 87 -10.68 -6.15 -20.77
N THR A 88 -11.81 -6.32 -21.48
CA THR A 88 -12.16 -5.43 -22.61
C THR A 88 -13.05 -4.27 -22.22
N ILE A 89 -13.85 -4.41 -21.14
CA ILE A 89 -14.80 -3.38 -20.72
C ILE A 89 -14.42 -2.85 -19.33
N THR A 90 -14.40 -3.75 -18.32
CA THR A 90 -14.26 -3.32 -16.94
C THR A 90 -12.89 -2.68 -16.67
N LEU A 91 -11.82 -3.36 -16.99
CA LEU A 91 -10.46 -2.92 -16.68
C LEU A 91 -10.09 -1.61 -17.40
N PRO A 92 -10.35 -1.43 -18.72
CA PRO A 92 -10.07 -0.16 -19.38
C PRO A 92 -10.86 1.01 -18.80
N LEU A 93 -12.15 0.85 -18.51
CA LEU A 93 -13.00 1.90 -17.95
C LEU A 93 -12.65 2.22 -16.49
N LEU A 94 -12.10 1.27 -15.73
CA LEU A 94 -11.60 1.50 -14.38
C LEU A 94 -10.15 2.00 -14.34
N THR A 95 -9.40 1.92 -15.43
CA THR A 95 -7.99 2.36 -15.48
C THR A 95 -7.78 3.79 -14.99
N PRO A 96 -8.60 4.81 -15.34
CA PRO A 96 -8.44 6.15 -14.80
C PRO A 96 -8.54 6.19 -13.28
N TRP A 97 -9.48 5.45 -12.69
CA TRP A 97 -9.67 5.36 -11.24
C TRP A 97 -8.51 4.64 -10.56
N LEU A 98 -8.01 3.56 -11.14
CA LEU A 98 -6.81 2.85 -10.65
C LEU A 98 -5.59 3.76 -10.64
N LEU A 99 -5.41 4.57 -11.66
CA LEU A 99 -4.30 5.50 -11.76
C LEU A 99 -4.43 6.67 -10.76
N LEU A 100 -5.64 7.18 -10.53
CA LEU A 100 -5.88 8.16 -9.47
C LEU A 100 -5.57 7.59 -8.09
N LEU A 101 -5.98 6.34 -7.81
CA LEU A 101 -5.62 5.64 -6.58
C LEU A 101 -4.11 5.47 -6.45
N LEU A 102 -3.43 5.08 -7.52
CA LEU A 102 -1.97 4.93 -7.53
C LEU A 102 -1.26 6.25 -7.18
N ILE A 103 -1.68 7.38 -7.78
CA ILE A 103 -1.11 8.71 -7.45
C ILE A 103 -1.36 9.05 -5.98
N ARG A 104 -2.58 8.85 -5.51
CA ARG A 104 -2.94 9.07 -4.11
C ARG A 104 -2.07 8.23 -3.18
N ASP A 105 -1.95 6.93 -3.46
CA ASP A 105 -1.22 6.01 -2.61
C ASP A 105 0.29 6.29 -2.62
N LEU A 106 0.86 6.71 -3.74
CA LEU A 106 2.23 7.20 -3.82
C LEU A 106 2.44 8.45 -2.94
N ALA A 107 1.50 9.40 -2.99
CA ALA A 107 1.58 10.60 -2.15
C ALA A 107 1.42 10.28 -0.65
N MET A 108 0.59 9.28 -0.31
CA MET A 108 0.33 8.87 1.07
C MET A 108 1.33 7.84 1.61
N ALA A 109 2.11 7.17 0.76
CA ALA A 109 3.01 6.08 1.17
C ALA A 109 4.01 6.51 2.25
N VAL A 110 4.50 7.74 2.16
CA VAL A 110 5.40 8.33 3.15
C VAL A 110 4.73 8.45 4.52
N HIS A 111 3.51 8.95 4.54
CA HIS A 111 2.77 9.16 5.78
C HIS A 111 2.32 7.86 6.42
N SER A 112 1.83 6.92 5.61
CA SER A 112 1.27 5.64 6.07
C SER A 112 2.34 4.65 6.56
N SER A 113 3.60 4.79 6.16
CA SER A 113 4.68 3.88 6.56
C SER A 113 5.25 4.16 7.94
N PHE A 114 5.11 5.38 8.48
CA PHE A 114 5.67 5.76 9.77
C PHE A 114 5.07 4.98 10.94
N THR A 115 3.74 4.97 11.07
CA THR A 115 3.05 4.38 12.22
C THR A 115 3.31 2.88 12.40
N PRO A 116 3.23 2.03 11.35
CA PRO A 116 3.60 0.63 11.47
C PRO A 116 5.06 0.41 11.90
N VAL A 117 6.00 1.14 11.32
CA VAL A 117 7.41 1.03 11.69
C VAL A 117 7.61 1.42 13.16
N TYR A 118 7.05 2.57 13.58
CA TYR A 118 7.21 3.07 14.94
C TYR A 118 6.64 2.13 15.99
N ILE A 119 5.43 1.57 15.76
CA ILE A 119 4.72 0.76 16.75
C ILE A 119 5.19 -0.71 16.73
N MET A 120 5.40 -1.29 15.53
CA MET A 120 5.60 -2.73 15.39
C MET A 120 7.06 -3.13 15.53
N THR A 121 8.00 -2.32 15.03
CA THR A 121 9.42 -2.69 14.96
C THR A 121 10.36 -1.69 15.60
N GLY A 122 9.95 -0.42 15.77
CA GLY A 122 10.84 0.65 16.24
C GLY A 122 12.07 0.84 15.34
N GLY A 123 11.93 0.59 14.00
CA GLY A 123 13.04 0.62 13.05
C GLY A 123 13.92 -0.63 13.03
N GLY A 124 13.72 -1.58 13.99
CA GLY A 124 14.51 -2.80 14.16
C GLY A 124 13.97 -4.00 13.37
N PRO A 125 14.57 -5.17 13.58
CA PRO A 125 15.84 -5.42 14.23
C PRO A 125 17.03 -4.98 13.35
N GLY A 126 18.11 -4.50 13.98
CA GLY A 126 19.33 -4.15 13.25
C GLY A 126 19.16 -3.14 12.10
N TYR A 127 18.27 -2.15 12.26
CA TYR A 127 17.91 -1.16 11.23
C TYR A 127 17.18 -1.73 10.00
N ALA A 128 16.74 -2.99 10.02
CA ALA A 128 16.13 -3.65 8.86
C ALA A 128 14.81 -2.98 8.40
N THR A 129 14.13 -2.27 9.28
CA THR A 129 12.87 -1.58 8.99
C THR A 129 12.96 -0.06 9.23
N THR A 130 14.16 0.49 9.31
CA THR A 130 14.37 1.94 9.45
C THR A 130 14.07 2.63 8.13
N LEU A 131 12.81 2.98 7.93
CA LEU A 131 12.37 3.74 6.77
C LEU A 131 12.63 5.23 6.97
N LEU A 132 12.72 5.98 5.86
CA LEU A 132 13.05 7.40 5.88
C LEU A 132 12.13 8.26 6.80
N PRO A 133 10.79 8.07 6.84
CA PRO A 133 9.94 8.80 7.78
C PRO A 133 10.28 8.54 9.25
N PHE A 134 10.64 7.30 9.59
CA PHE A 134 11.07 6.96 10.94
C PHE A 134 12.43 7.60 11.29
N LEU A 135 13.37 7.59 10.36
CA LEU A 135 14.67 8.24 10.53
C LEU A 135 14.54 9.77 10.71
N ILE A 136 13.63 10.42 9.97
CA ILE A 136 13.32 11.84 10.14
C ILE A 136 12.77 12.10 11.54
N TYR A 137 11.89 11.25 12.03
CA TYR A 137 11.36 11.34 13.38
C TYR A 137 12.46 11.21 14.44
N GLU A 138 13.33 10.20 14.34
CA GLU A 138 14.45 10.03 15.27
C GLU A 138 15.41 11.24 15.25
N ALA A 139 15.75 11.73 14.06
CA ALA A 139 16.61 12.91 13.93
C ALA A 139 16.00 14.16 14.57
N SER A 140 14.66 14.34 14.40
CA SER A 140 13.93 15.51 14.91
C SER A 140 13.72 15.47 16.42
N PHE A 141 13.20 14.35 16.93
CA PHE A 141 12.66 14.27 18.28
C PHE A 141 13.57 13.52 19.26
N THR A 142 14.36 12.57 18.79
CA THR A 142 15.27 11.81 19.64
C THR A 142 16.65 12.47 19.70
N HIS A 143 17.16 12.88 18.52
CA HIS A 143 18.51 13.46 18.44
C HIS A 143 18.53 14.99 18.36
N LEU A 144 17.37 15.65 18.27
CA LEU A 144 17.18 17.11 18.17
C LEU A 144 18.00 17.76 17.04
N ARG A 145 18.29 17.01 15.98
CA ARG A 145 19.03 17.45 14.78
C ARG A 145 18.08 18.02 13.74
N ILE A 146 17.42 19.13 14.08
CA ILE A 146 16.32 19.70 13.26
C ILE A 146 16.77 20.02 11.83
N GLY A 147 17.99 20.58 11.65
CA GLY A 147 18.51 20.89 10.32
C GLY A 147 18.69 19.64 9.44
N GLN A 148 19.19 18.54 10.04
CA GLN A 148 19.34 17.26 9.32
C GLN A 148 17.97 16.67 8.97
N ALA A 149 17.03 16.68 9.90
CA ALA A 149 15.67 16.20 9.68
C ALA A 149 14.95 16.98 8.57
N SER A 150 15.09 18.32 8.57
CA SER A 150 14.50 19.18 7.52
C SER A 150 15.10 18.89 6.13
N ALA A 151 16.41 18.66 6.07
CA ALA A 151 17.07 18.28 4.81
C ALA A 151 16.55 16.92 4.30
N MET A 152 16.47 15.91 5.17
CA MET A 152 15.90 14.58 4.81
C MET A 152 14.44 14.69 4.36
N MET A 153 13.63 15.51 5.04
CA MET A 153 12.23 15.75 4.66
C MET A 153 12.12 16.41 3.29
N THR A 154 12.97 17.38 2.98
CA THR A 154 12.99 18.06 1.68
C THR A 154 13.33 17.06 0.55
N VAL A 155 14.35 16.22 0.76
CA VAL A 155 14.72 15.17 -0.21
C VAL A 155 13.58 14.17 -0.40
N MET A 156 12.94 13.76 0.68
CA MET A 156 11.81 12.84 0.65
C MET A 156 10.64 13.42 -0.18
N PHE A 157 10.26 14.68 0.07
CA PHE A 157 9.20 15.32 -0.72
C PHE A 157 9.59 15.50 -2.18
N ALA A 158 10.86 15.79 -2.49
CA ALA A 158 11.33 15.89 -3.85
C ALA A 158 11.22 14.55 -4.60
N ILE A 159 11.59 13.44 -3.95
CA ILE A 159 11.45 12.09 -4.52
C ILE A 159 9.97 11.74 -4.78
N VAL A 160 9.10 11.93 -3.79
CA VAL A 160 7.66 11.65 -3.95
C VAL A 160 7.03 12.53 -5.01
N GLY A 161 7.37 13.84 -5.02
CA GLY A 161 6.89 14.77 -6.03
C GLY A 161 7.34 14.38 -7.44
N LEU A 162 8.59 13.93 -7.59
CA LEU A 162 9.10 13.43 -8.87
C LEU A 162 8.37 12.16 -9.33
N LEU A 163 8.12 11.22 -8.43
CA LEU A 163 7.38 9.99 -8.73
C LEU A 163 5.95 10.30 -9.16
N VAL A 164 5.24 11.15 -8.41
CA VAL A 164 3.87 11.58 -8.74
C VAL A 164 3.85 12.31 -10.08
N TRP A 165 4.81 13.20 -10.33
CA TRP A 165 4.93 13.91 -11.60
C TRP A 165 5.18 12.93 -12.76
N MET A 166 6.10 11.98 -12.59
CA MET A 166 6.43 10.98 -13.62
C MET A 166 5.21 10.12 -13.98
N VAL A 167 4.48 9.63 -12.97
CA VAL A 167 3.23 8.86 -13.19
C VAL A 167 2.19 9.72 -13.90
N SER A 168 2.01 10.98 -13.49
CA SER A 168 1.06 11.91 -14.10
C SER A 168 1.37 12.21 -15.57
N VAL A 169 2.66 12.36 -15.90
CA VAL A 169 3.09 12.56 -17.31
C VAL A 169 2.84 11.31 -18.14
N LEU A 170 3.12 10.13 -17.59
CA LEU A 170 2.85 8.86 -18.26
C LEU A 170 1.35 8.69 -18.56
N MET A 171 0.49 9.02 -17.60
CA MET A 171 -0.97 8.98 -17.74
C MET A 171 -1.47 9.90 -18.86
N ARG A 172 -0.95 11.12 -18.94
CA ARG A 172 -1.32 12.07 -20.02
C ARG A 172 -0.96 11.55 -21.41
N ARG A 173 0.17 10.85 -21.55
CA ARG A 173 0.58 10.23 -22.84
C ARG A 173 -0.36 9.13 -23.30
N TRP A 174 -1.00 8.43 -22.38
CA TRP A 174 -1.88 7.29 -22.70
C TRP A 174 -3.34 7.71 -22.91
N ARG A 175 -3.64 9.03 -22.97
CA ARG A 175 -5.01 9.58 -23.14
C ARG A 175 -6.06 8.96 -22.19
N VAL A 176 -5.62 8.55 -21.01
CA VAL A 176 -6.48 7.83 -20.06
C VAL A 176 -7.64 8.71 -19.56
N PHE A 177 -7.47 10.05 -19.60
CA PHE A 177 -8.51 11.01 -19.19
C PHE A 177 -9.52 11.37 -20.28
N ASP A 178 -9.28 11.02 -21.55
CA ASP A 178 -10.24 11.28 -22.62
C ASP A 178 -11.48 10.34 -22.54
N ALA A 179 -11.47 9.40 -21.60
CA ALA A 179 -12.54 8.41 -21.35
C ALA A 179 -13.43 8.75 -20.13
N LEU A 180 -13.18 9.87 -19.44
CA LEU A 180 -14.01 10.40 -18.34
C LEU A 180 -14.92 11.51 -18.85
#